data_d10a075814881c0cd6c6242c918e0ef7
#
_entry.id   d10a075814881c0cd6c6242c918e0ef7
#
_cell.length_a   1.000
_cell.length_b   1.000
_cell.length_c   1.000
_cell.angle_alpha   90.00
_cell.angle_beta   90.00
_cell.angle_gamma   90.00
#
_symmetry.space_group_name_H-M   'P 1'
#
loop_
_entity.id
_entity.type
_entity.pdbx_description
1 polymer ?
#
loop_
_entity_poly.entity_id
_entity_poly.type
_entity_poly.pdbx_seq_one_letter_code
_entity_poly.pdbx_strand_id
1 'polypeptide(L)'
;MKLKRILALVLALALVFALAACGGDGKKDDTKADAGTADTGKTDDAAAAGSDAPADDAAASDGAKFADGGTLRVGVKNAVEGFGYQDPLTGEYEGMEIDIANMLADALGYDDVEFTTVTAATRGELLDAGDIDCVLATFTITEERKQSWDFSTPYYTDAITVLVEDASNITSLADLKDKTVGVSSGSTSAKALVEAMIDAGVIPGDNYDAEAFQIDTWTDGVKFQQYADYPDISTALAAGEVDAFCVDKSILAIYKTDGRHYIDESFSPQEYGVATKKGAPISAEIEKLITGWLDDGTIDGLIGKWNLG
;
A
#
# COMPACT_ATOMS: atom_id res chain seq x y z
N MET A 1 40.25 23.43 -32.31
CA MET A 1 40.27 24.92 -32.34
C MET A 1 38.88 25.43 -31.96
N LYS A 2 38.86 26.29 -30.91
CA LYS A 2 37.79 27.21 -30.46
C LYS A 2 36.56 26.54 -29.83
N LEU A 3 36.46 26.26 -28.59
CA LEU A 3 36.48 27.10 -27.37
C LEU A 3 35.96 28.53 -27.58
N LYS A 4 34.73 28.80 -27.06
CA LYS A 4 34.39 29.99 -26.24
C LYS A 4 32.88 30.18 -26.11
N ARG A 5 32.45 30.06 -24.85
CA ARG A 5 31.69 31.06 -24.09
C ARG A 5 30.26 31.30 -24.50
N ILE A 6 29.32 30.97 -23.59
CA ILE A 6 28.44 32.01 -23.06
C ILE A 6 28.18 31.67 -21.59
N LEU A 7 28.56 32.62 -20.79
CA LEU A 7 28.48 32.71 -19.33
C LEU A 7 27.22 33.50 -18.97
N ALA A 8 26.53 33.04 -17.94
CA ALA A 8 25.74 33.79 -16.97
C ALA A 8 24.63 34.73 -17.46
N LEU A 9 23.44 34.46 -16.92
CA LEU A 9 22.60 35.51 -16.37
C LEU A 9 21.80 34.93 -15.15
N VAL A 10 22.39 35.14 -14.00
CA VAL A 10 21.71 35.11 -12.71
C VAL A 10 21.00 36.46 -12.58
N LEU A 11 19.69 36.44 -12.40
CA LEU A 11 19.00 37.63 -11.89
C LEU A 11 18.14 37.22 -10.73
N ALA A 12 18.64 37.55 -9.56
CA ALA A 12 17.91 37.61 -8.29
C ALA A 12 16.82 38.68 -8.38
N LEU A 13 15.63 38.36 -7.94
CA LEU A 13 14.65 39.37 -7.57
C LEU A 13 14.26 39.14 -6.12
N ALA A 14 14.72 40.09 -5.31
CA ALA A 14 14.50 40.17 -3.88
C ALA A 14 13.11 40.75 -3.55
N LEU A 15 12.57 40.20 -2.51
CA LEU A 15 11.54 40.67 -1.55
C LEU A 15 11.20 42.16 -1.58
N VAL A 16 9.89 42.45 -1.49
CA VAL A 16 9.39 43.58 -0.72
C VAL A 16 8.23 43.10 0.17
N PHE A 17 8.52 43.08 1.47
CA PHE A 17 7.53 43.06 2.54
C PHE A 17 6.95 44.47 2.69
N ALA A 18 5.64 44.57 2.80
CA ALA A 18 4.98 45.74 3.37
C ALA A 18 3.93 45.29 4.38
N LEU A 19 4.29 45.48 5.65
CA LEU A 19 3.37 45.48 6.77
C LEU A 19 2.52 46.78 6.69
N ALA A 20 1.21 46.64 6.90
CA ALA A 20 0.40 47.73 7.40
C ALA A 20 -0.54 47.20 8.48
N ALA A 21 -0.19 47.48 9.71
CA ALA A 21 -1.05 47.41 10.89
C ALA A 21 -1.72 48.74 11.11
N CYS A 22 -2.99 48.72 11.47
CA CYS A 22 -3.78 49.69 12.26
C CYS A 22 -5.19 49.12 12.34
N GLY A 23 -5.82 48.81 13.49
CA GLY A 23 -5.89 49.55 14.73
C GLY A 23 -7.26 50.23 14.83
N GLY A 24 -8.12 49.84 15.77
CA GLY A 24 -9.35 50.57 16.02
C GLY A 24 -10.41 49.75 16.75
N ASP A 25 -10.42 49.89 17.96
CA ASP A 25 -11.27 49.81 19.12
C ASP A 25 -12.78 50.06 18.89
N GLY A 26 -13.60 49.42 19.75
CA GLY A 26 -14.80 50.10 20.22
C GLY A 26 -16.02 49.24 20.56
N LYS A 27 -16.10 48.87 21.82
CA LYS A 27 -17.26 48.89 22.73
C LYS A 27 -18.39 47.86 22.63
N LYS A 28 -18.49 47.23 23.78
CA LYS A 28 -19.60 46.65 24.51
C LYS A 28 -20.95 47.30 24.29
N ASP A 29 -22.03 46.53 24.36
CA ASP A 29 -23.04 46.68 25.39
C ASP A 29 -23.91 45.43 25.57
N ASP A 30 -24.18 45.19 26.84
CA ASP A 30 -25.03 44.19 27.47
C ASP A 30 -26.53 44.42 27.16
N THR A 31 -27.31 43.32 27.26
CA THR A 31 -28.53 43.17 28.10
C THR A 31 -29.20 41.84 27.74
N LYS A 32 -29.22 40.86 28.59
CA LYS A 32 -30.04 40.50 29.74
C LYS A 32 -31.48 40.07 29.40
N ALA A 33 -31.65 38.75 29.60
CA ALA A 33 -32.70 37.98 30.24
C ALA A 33 -34.18 38.27 29.86
N ASP A 34 -34.93 37.21 29.62
CA ASP A 34 -35.99 36.82 30.56
C ASP A 34 -36.46 35.37 30.36
N ALA A 35 -36.95 34.86 31.48
CA ALA A 35 -37.36 33.48 31.74
C ALA A 35 -38.87 33.28 31.51
N GLY A 36 -39.28 32.00 31.37
CA GLY A 36 -40.70 31.62 31.44
C GLY A 36 -40.84 30.15 31.16
N THR A 37 -40.68 29.31 32.08
CA THR A 37 -41.58 28.56 33.01
C THR A 37 -42.60 27.70 32.30
N ALA A 38 -42.37 26.39 32.43
CA ALA A 38 -43.17 25.22 32.81
C ALA A 38 -44.64 25.10 32.31
N ASP A 39 -44.97 23.93 31.84
CA ASP A 39 -45.97 23.12 32.55
C ASP A 39 -45.92 21.63 32.18
N THR A 40 -46.28 20.89 33.14
CA THR A 40 -46.30 19.43 33.40
C THR A 40 -47.42 18.71 32.62
N GLY A 41 -47.17 17.41 32.33
CA GLY A 41 -48.22 16.51 31.91
C GLY A 41 -47.72 15.04 31.83
N LYS A 42 -47.80 14.40 32.96
CA LYS A 42 -47.56 12.95 33.18
C LYS A 42 -48.81 12.16 32.77
N THR A 43 -48.66 11.05 32.10
CA THR A 43 -49.36 9.81 32.49
C THR A 43 -48.74 8.59 31.80
N ASP A 44 -48.52 7.57 32.61
CA ASP A 44 -48.15 6.20 32.33
C ASP A 44 -49.18 5.47 31.47
N ASP A 45 -48.80 4.54 30.64
CA ASP A 45 -49.21 3.13 30.88
C ASP A 45 -48.41 2.14 30.03
N ALA A 46 -48.14 0.98 30.63
CA ALA A 46 -47.41 -0.15 30.15
C ALA A 46 -48.26 -1.08 29.27
N ALA A 47 -47.67 -1.80 28.34
CA ALA A 47 -47.77 -3.26 28.17
C ALA A 47 -47.06 -3.80 26.91
N ALA A 48 -46.09 -4.64 27.17
CA ALA A 48 -45.88 -6.01 26.73
C ALA A 48 -45.79 -6.37 25.24
N ALA A 49 -44.59 -6.87 24.90
CA ALA A 49 -44.26 -8.08 24.18
C ALA A 49 -44.78 -8.29 22.75
N GLY A 50 -43.85 -8.43 21.85
CA GLY A 50 -44.00 -9.02 20.54
C GLY A 50 -42.64 -9.10 19.85
N SER A 51 -41.93 -10.19 20.13
CA SER A 51 -40.77 -10.62 19.35
C SER A 51 -41.25 -11.13 18.02
N ASP A 52 -40.87 -10.44 16.96
CA ASP A 52 -40.74 -11.04 15.63
C ASP A 52 -39.54 -10.38 14.96
N ALA A 53 -38.46 -11.15 14.92
CA ALA A 53 -37.37 -10.86 14.01
C ALA A 53 -37.84 -11.21 12.59
N PRO A 54 -37.70 -10.33 11.63
CA PRO A 54 -37.81 -10.74 10.25
C PRO A 54 -36.56 -11.56 9.90
N ALA A 55 -36.80 -12.77 9.42
CA ALA A 55 -35.80 -13.57 8.73
C ALA A 55 -35.18 -12.75 7.61
N ASP A 56 -33.87 -12.80 7.58
CA ASP A 56 -33.00 -12.29 6.53
C ASP A 56 -33.40 -12.98 5.22
N ASP A 57 -34.19 -12.29 4.43
CA ASP A 57 -34.45 -12.66 3.06
C ASP A 57 -33.24 -12.14 2.25
N ALA A 58 -32.24 -13.01 2.05
CA ALA A 58 -31.19 -12.80 1.10
C ALA A 58 -31.81 -12.74 -0.30
N ALA A 59 -32.39 -11.58 -0.62
CA ALA A 59 -32.79 -11.26 -1.97
C ALA A 59 -31.50 -11.17 -2.79
N ALA A 60 -31.30 -12.16 -3.66
CA ALA A 60 -30.41 -12.05 -4.81
C ALA A 60 -30.74 -10.71 -5.49
N SER A 61 -29.82 -9.76 -5.41
CA SER A 61 -29.95 -8.49 -6.12
C SER A 61 -29.75 -8.77 -7.60
N ASP A 62 -30.88 -8.79 -8.30
CA ASP A 62 -30.98 -8.93 -9.74
C ASP A 62 -30.32 -7.70 -10.39
N GLY A 63 -29.06 -7.82 -10.81
CA GLY A 63 -28.44 -6.99 -11.85
C GLY A 63 -28.16 -5.50 -11.56
N ALA A 64 -28.33 -5.01 -10.33
CA ALA A 64 -27.95 -3.62 -10.01
C ALA A 64 -26.44 -3.52 -9.84
N LYS A 65 -25.79 -2.67 -10.64
CA LYS A 65 -24.36 -2.33 -10.48
C LYS A 65 -24.16 -1.53 -9.20
N PHE A 66 -22.95 -1.63 -8.62
CA PHE A 66 -22.56 -0.88 -7.42
C PHE A 66 -22.52 0.65 -7.68
N ALA A 67 -21.98 1.05 -8.84
CA ALA A 67 -21.91 2.43 -9.30
C ALA A 67 -22.81 2.62 -10.54
N ASP A 68 -23.23 3.85 -10.78
CA ASP A 68 -23.95 4.29 -11.98
C ASP A 68 -23.08 5.34 -12.70
N GLY A 69 -21.94 4.87 -13.24
CA GLY A 69 -20.93 5.69 -13.88
C GLY A 69 -19.88 6.28 -12.92
N GLY A 70 -19.12 7.25 -13.41
CA GLY A 70 -18.03 7.88 -12.68
C GLY A 70 -16.69 7.14 -12.82
N THR A 71 -15.74 7.46 -11.94
CA THR A 71 -14.35 6.98 -12.02
C THR A 71 -13.98 6.17 -10.78
N LEU A 72 -13.44 4.96 -10.96
CA LEU A 72 -12.80 4.20 -9.90
C LEU A 72 -11.35 4.67 -9.74
N ARG A 73 -10.99 5.19 -8.57
CA ARG A 73 -9.63 5.67 -8.28
C ARG A 73 -8.83 4.55 -7.61
N VAL A 74 -7.74 4.13 -8.25
CA VAL A 74 -6.98 2.95 -7.84
C VAL A 74 -5.52 3.31 -7.58
N GLY A 75 -5.03 2.96 -6.38
CA GLY A 75 -3.61 3.03 -6.06
C GLY A 75 -2.86 1.82 -6.61
N VAL A 76 -1.87 2.05 -7.46
CA VAL A 76 -1.10 1.00 -8.15
C VAL A 76 0.40 1.22 -8.05
N LYS A 77 1.20 0.17 -8.25
CA LYS A 77 2.64 0.29 -8.47
C LYS A 77 2.93 0.81 -9.87
N ASN A 78 4.14 1.37 -10.06
CA ASN A 78 4.61 1.85 -11.37
C ASN A 78 5.96 1.23 -11.79
N ALA A 79 6.57 0.40 -10.95
CA ALA A 79 7.89 -0.19 -11.18
C ALA A 79 7.93 -1.69 -10.83
N VAL A 80 6.81 -2.40 -10.99
CA VAL A 80 6.70 -3.85 -10.75
C VAL A 80 6.17 -4.51 -12.02
N GLU A 81 7.08 -5.01 -12.87
CA GLU A 81 6.72 -5.70 -14.11
C GLU A 81 5.77 -6.88 -13.83
N GLY A 82 4.77 -7.03 -14.69
CA GLY A 82 3.75 -8.05 -14.56
C GLY A 82 2.62 -7.72 -13.58
N PHE A 83 2.79 -6.81 -12.64
CA PHE A 83 1.76 -6.38 -11.68
C PHE A 83 1.26 -4.96 -11.95
N GLY A 84 2.07 -3.95 -11.66
CA GLY A 84 1.80 -2.54 -11.90
C GLY A 84 3.08 -1.85 -12.40
N TYR A 85 3.15 -1.64 -13.69
CA TYR A 85 4.28 -1.01 -14.37
C TYR A 85 3.78 0.17 -15.21
N GLN A 86 4.47 1.29 -15.17
CA GLN A 86 4.19 2.44 -16.00
C GLN A 86 5.26 2.60 -17.06
N ASP A 87 4.89 2.50 -18.33
CA ASP A 87 5.80 2.73 -19.44
C ASP A 87 6.32 4.17 -19.39
N PRO A 88 7.63 4.38 -19.26
CA PRO A 88 8.20 5.72 -19.13
C PRO A 88 8.10 6.57 -20.40
N LEU A 89 7.79 5.97 -21.57
CA LEU A 89 7.66 6.65 -22.85
C LEU A 89 6.22 7.10 -23.13
N THR A 90 5.26 6.23 -22.82
CA THR A 90 3.83 6.49 -23.08
C THR A 90 3.10 7.02 -21.84
N GLY A 91 3.58 6.69 -20.66
CA GLY A 91 2.90 6.96 -19.38
C GLY A 91 1.75 5.99 -19.08
N GLU A 92 1.52 5.00 -19.95
CA GLU A 92 0.45 4.00 -19.76
C GLU A 92 0.84 2.98 -18.71
N TYR A 93 -0.17 2.54 -17.94
CA TYR A 93 0.01 1.47 -16.95
C TYR A 93 -0.33 0.12 -17.55
N GLU A 94 0.42 -0.90 -17.17
CA GLU A 94 0.20 -2.29 -17.56
C GLU A 94 0.52 -3.26 -16.42
N GLY A 95 -0.03 -4.47 -16.48
CA GLY A 95 0.19 -5.52 -15.50
C GLY A 95 -1.10 -6.19 -15.04
N MET A 96 -0.95 -7.27 -14.28
CA MET A 96 -2.07 -8.05 -13.76
C MET A 96 -2.99 -7.20 -12.86
N GLU A 97 -2.41 -6.37 -12.00
CA GLU A 97 -3.16 -5.51 -11.08
C GLU A 97 -3.90 -4.40 -11.83
N ILE A 98 -3.36 -3.94 -12.97
CA ILE A 98 -4.00 -2.99 -13.86
C ILE A 98 -5.20 -3.64 -14.58
N ASP A 99 -5.02 -4.88 -15.07
CA ASP A 99 -6.12 -5.65 -15.66
C ASP A 99 -7.23 -5.87 -14.63
N ILE A 100 -6.91 -6.30 -13.41
CA ILE A 100 -7.89 -6.50 -12.33
C ILE A 100 -8.64 -5.19 -12.03
N ALA A 101 -7.94 -4.06 -11.94
CA ALA A 101 -8.56 -2.76 -11.69
C ALA A 101 -9.58 -2.37 -12.77
N ASN A 102 -9.23 -2.55 -14.03
CA ASN A 102 -10.15 -2.31 -15.15
C ASN A 102 -11.37 -3.24 -15.09
N MET A 103 -11.16 -4.53 -14.81
CA MET A 103 -12.24 -5.50 -14.65
C MET A 103 -13.16 -5.16 -13.46
N LEU A 104 -12.59 -4.68 -12.36
CA LEU A 104 -13.37 -4.20 -11.20
C LEU A 104 -14.25 -3.01 -11.58
N ALA A 105 -13.71 -2.03 -12.30
CA ALA A 105 -14.47 -0.85 -12.71
C ALA A 105 -15.65 -1.25 -13.60
N ASP A 106 -15.42 -2.08 -14.62
CA ASP A 106 -16.47 -2.58 -15.52
C ASP A 106 -17.57 -3.35 -14.76
N ALA A 107 -17.17 -4.28 -13.88
CA ALA A 107 -18.10 -5.12 -13.13
C ALA A 107 -18.89 -4.31 -12.09
N LEU A 108 -18.26 -3.33 -11.45
CA LEU A 108 -18.90 -2.46 -10.46
C LEU A 108 -19.75 -1.36 -11.10
N GLY A 109 -19.55 -1.03 -12.38
CA GLY A 109 -20.38 -0.06 -13.13
C GLY A 109 -19.80 1.34 -13.19
N TYR A 110 -18.50 1.49 -12.98
CA TYR A 110 -17.79 2.74 -13.27
C TYR A 110 -17.57 2.90 -14.78
N ASP A 111 -17.47 4.15 -15.24
CA ASP A 111 -17.21 4.49 -16.64
C ASP A 111 -15.72 4.52 -16.96
N ASP A 112 -14.87 4.76 -15.95
CA ASP A 112 -13.44 5.00 -16.12
C ASP A 112 -12.65 4.54 -14.89
N VAL A 113 -11.32 4.43 -15.06
CA VAL A 113 -10.35 4.13 -14.00
C VAL A 113 -9.28 5.20 -13.96
N GLU A 114 -9.01 5.75 -12.80
CA GLU A 114 -7.89 6.66 -12.56
C GLU A 114 -6.83 5.95 -11.71
N PHE A 115 -5.62 5.85 -12.25
CA PHE A 115 -4.49 5.25 -11.56
C PHE A 115 -3.64 6.28 -10.84
N THR A 116 -3.40 6.05 -9.55
CA THR A 116 -2.47 6.83 -8.73
C THR A 116 -1.27 5.96 -8.35
N THR A 117 -0.06 6.38 -8.72
CA THR A 117 1.16 5.68 -8.28
C THR A 117 1.29 5.74 -6.76
N VAL A 118 1.51 4.57 -6.15
CA VAL A 118 1.73 4.45 -4.72
C VAL A 118 2.99 3.66 -4.39
N THR A 119 3.61 3.99 -3.26
CA THR A 119 4.68 3.20 -2.64
C THR A 119 4.09 2.26 -1.58
N ALA A 120 4.92 1.39 -1.00
CA ALA A 120 4.47 0.55 0.11
C ALA A 120 4.12 1.39 1.36
N ALA A 121 4.75 2.55 1.54
CA ALA A 121 4.47 3.47 2.64
C ALA A 121 3.20 4.31 2.43
N THR A 122 2.96 4.78 1.20
CA THR A 122 1.90 5.78 0.95
C THR A 122 0.53 5.20 0.59
N ARG A 123 0.46 3.93 0.14
CA ARG A 123 -0.79 3.32 -0.34
C ARG A 123 -1.91 3.30 0.70
N GLY A 124 -1.58 3.05 1.98
CA GLY A 124 -2.55 3.06 3.07
C GLY A 124 -3.01 4.48 3.43
N GLU A 125 -2.09 5.43 3.46
CA GLU A 125 -2.39 6.84 3.78
C GLU A 125 -3.34 7.46 2.75
N LEU A 126 -3.11 7.23 1.45
CA LEU A 126 -3.97 7.73 0.38
C LEU A 126 -5.36 7.08 0.42
N LEU A 127 -5.43 5.79 0.77
CA LEU A 127 -6.70 5.09 0.96
C LEU A 127 -7.49 5.66 2.16
N ASP A 128 -6.82 5.94 3.27
CA ASP A 128 -7.43 6.51 4.48
C ASP A 128 -7.90 7.96 4.24
N ALA A 129 -7.13 8.73 3.46
CA ALA A 129 -7.49 10.09 3.06
C ALA A 129 -8.70 10.12 2.11
N GLY A 130 -8.99 9.00 1.41
CA GLY A 130 -10.04 8.93 0.40
C GLY A 130 -9.60 9.54 -0.94
N ASP A 131 -8.29 9.66 -1.18
CA ASP A 131 -7.74 10.07 -2.47
C ASP A 131 -7.85 8.95 -3.51
N ILE A 132 -7.89 7.70 -3.05
CA ILE A 132 -8.13 6.48 -3.84
C ILE A 132 -9.23 5.65 -3.18
N ASP A 133 -9.94 4.85 -3.98
CA ASP A 133 -11.06 4.01 -3.53
C ASP A 133 -10.62 2.58 -3.16
N CYS A 134 -9.59 2.08 -3.84
CA CYS A 134 -8.96 0.80 -3.54
C CYS A 134 -7.46 0.80 -3.90
N VAL A 135 -6.75 -0.23 -3.45
CA VAL A 135 -5.33 -0.45 -3.70
C VAL A 135 -5.11 -1.81 -4.32
N LEU A 136 -4.46 -1.83 -5.48
CA LEU A 136 -3.90 -2.99 -6.17
C LEU A 136 -2.41 -2.71 -6.40
N ALA A 137 -1.59 -3.02 -5.40
CA ALA A 137 -0.20 -2.57 -5.35
C ALA A 137 0.70 -3.55 -4.58
N THR A 138 0.66 -4.85 -4.95
CA THR A 138 1.36 -5.94 -4.25
C THR A 138 1.18 -5.82 -2.73
N PHE A 139 -0.08 -5.66 -2.30
CA PHE A 139 -0.39 -5.35 -0.91
C PHE A 139 -0.62 -6.62 -0.11
N THR A 140 0.43 -7.07 0.56
CA THR A 140 0.38 -8.26 1.42
C THR A 140 -0.66 -8.11 2.51
N ILE A 141 -1.54 -9.08 2.60
CA ILE A 141 -2.53 -9.22 3.66
C ILE A 141 -1.80 -9.64 4.94
N THR A 142 -1.97 -8.88 6.03
CA THR A 142 -1.49 -9.26 7.36
C THR A 142 -2.57 -8.99 8.40
N GLU A 143 -2.55 -9.69 9.54
CA GLU A 143 -3.51 -9.48 10.61
C GLU A 143 -3.44 -8.04 11.18
N GLU A 144 -2.25 -7.44 11.19
CA GLU A 144 -2.07 -6.05 11.56
C GLU A 144 -2.78 -5.12 10.58
N ARG A 145 -2.57 -5.30 9.26
CA ARG A 145 -3.19 -4.48 8.21
C ARG A 145 -4.70 -4.63 8.14
N LYS A 146 -5.23 -5.82 8.44
CA LYS A 146 -6.68 -6.07 8.54
C LYS A 146 -7.36 -5.26 9.63
N GLN A 147 -6.63 -4.75 10.62
CA GLN A 147 -7.20 -3.86 11.63
C GLN A 147 -7.59 -2.50 11.04
N SER A 148 -6.82 -2.02 10.05
CA SER A 148 -7.00 -0.70 9.42
C SER A 148 -7.79 -0.74 8.12
N TRP A 149 -7.66 -1.81 7.33
CA TRP A 149 -8.26 -1.93 5.99
C TRP A 149 -9.01 -3.25 5.83
N ASP A 150 -9.99 -3.26 4.92
CA ASP A 150 -10.57 -4.51 4.42
C ASP A 150 -9.73 -5.00 3.24
N PHE A 151 -9.58 -6.32 3.14
CA PHE A 151 -8.88 -6.99 2.05
C PHE A 151 -9.79 -8.00 1.39
N SER A 152 -9.63 -8.16 0.09
CA SER A 152 -10.21 -9.28 -0.63
C SER A 152 -9.51 -10.60 -0.26
N THR A 153 -10.10 -11.72 -0.65
CA THR A 153 -9.39 -12.99 -0.83
C THR A 153 -8.13 -12.76 -1.66
N PRO A 154 -6.98 -13.39 -1.31
CA PRO A 154 -5.75 -13.18 -2.04
C PRO A 154 -5.86 -13.61 -3.50
N TYR A 155 -5.47 -12.72 -4.42
CA TYR A 155 -5.44 -13.00 -5.86
C TYR A 155 -4.07 -13.53 -6.34
N TYR A 156 -3.04 -13.43 -5.52
CA TYR A 156 -1.70 -13.92 -5.81
C TYR A 156 -0.94 -14.23 -4.53
N THR A 157 -0.05 -15.23 -4.59
CA THR A 157 0.86 -15.56 -3.49
C THR A 157 2.29 -15.55 -3.99
N ASP A 158 3.12 -14.72 -3.39
CA ASP A 158 4.57 -14.62 -3.60
C ASP A 158 5.34 -15.12 -2.37
N ALA A 159 6.66 -15.00 -2.40
CA ALA A 159 7.52 -15.22 -1.23
C ALA A 159 8.66 -14.19 -1.25
N ILE A 160 9.13 -13.78 -0.07
CA ILE A 160 10.28 -12.91 0.05
C ILE A 160 11.56 -13.70 -0.23
N THR A 161 12.50 -13.06 -0.91
CA THR A 161 13.90 -13.52 -1.04
C THR A 161 14.83 -12.31 -1.02
N VAL A 162 16.11 -12.57 -1.25
CA VAL A 162 17.14 -11.53 -1.21
C VAL A 162 17.95 -11.58 -2.50
N LEU A 163 18.13 -10.44 -3.14
CA LEU A 163 18.97 -10.25 -4.32
C LEU A 163 20.32 -9.64 -3.89
N VAL A 164 21.40 -10.18 -4.43
CA VAL A 164 22.76 -9.74 -4.12
C VAL A 164 23.62 -9.67 -5.37
N GLU A 165 24.72 -8.92 -5.32
CA GLU A 165 25.74 -8.92 -6.36
C GLU A 165 26.52 -10.25 -6.31
N ASP A 166 26.84 -10.84 -7.46
CA ASP A 166 27.64 -12.10 -7.55
C ASP A 166 28.99 -11.98 -6.84
N ALA A 167 29.57 -10.79 -6.83
CA ALA A 167 30.84 -10.51 -6.18
C ALA A 167 30.78 -10.50 -4.65
N SER A 168 29.59 -10.48 -4.04
CA SER A 168 29.40 -10.38 -2.58
C SER A 168 29.74 -11.68 -1.83
N ASN A 169 29.68 -12.82 -2.50
CA ASN A 169 29.75 -14.18 -1.92
C ASN A 169 28.66 -14.46 -0.86
N ILE A 170 27.54 -13.74 -0.91
CA ILE A 170 26.37 -13.99 -0.07
C ILE A 170 25.49 -14.97 -0.82
N THR A 171 25.20 -16.13 -0.24
CA THR A 171 24.40 -17.18 -0.87
C THR A 171 23.26 -17.68 -0.01
N SER A 172 23.25 -17.33 1.28
CA SER A 172 22.28 -17.81 2.25
C SER A 172 21.92 -16.76 3.30
N LEU A 173 20.86 -17.02 4.08
CA LEU A 173 20.50 -16.19 5.24
C LEU A 173 21.65 -16.04 6.24
N ALA A 174 22.49 -17.08 6.38
CA ALA A 174 23.62 -17.02 7.30
C ALA A 174 24.68 -15.98 6.91
N ASP A 175 24.85 -15.75 5.60
CA ASP A 175 25.83 -14.79 5.07
C ASP A 175 25.37 -13.34 5.21
N LEU A 176 24.08 -13.10 5.53
CA LEU A 176 23.51 -11.78 5.76
C LEU A 176 23.82 -11.24 7.15
N LYS A 177 24.41 -12.07 8.04
CA LYS A 177 24.77 -11.61 9.37
C LYS A 177 25.74 -10.42 9.29
N ASP A 178 25.45 -9.39 10.07
CA ASP A 178 26.19 -8.11 10.14
C ASP A 178 26.20 -7.28 8.82
N LYS A 179 25.37 -7.66 7.86
CA LYS A 179 25.18 -6.95 6.58
C LYS A 179 24.17 -5.84 6.67
N THR A 180 24.24 -4.92 5.71
CA THR A 180 23.23 -3.87 5.50
C THR A 180 22.30 -4.29 4.37
N VAL A 181 21.02 -4.39 4.65
CA VAL A 181 19.97 -4.83 3.71
C VAL A 181 19.07 -3.66 3.34
N GLY A 182 18.96 -3.39 2.05
CA GLY A 182 18.02 -2.42 1.49
C GLY A 182 16.60 -3.01 1.46
N VAL A 183 15.64 -2.27 1.96
CA VAL A 183 14.21 -2.63 1.96
C VAL A 183 13.33 -1.43 1.62
N SER A 184 12.12 -1.68 1.13
CA SER A 184 11.15 -0.60 0.91
C SER A 184 10.45 -0.21 2.22
N SER A 185 10.37 1.09 2.50
CA SER A 185 9.64 1.64 3.63
C SER A 185 8.17 1.19 3.60
N GLY A 186 7.63 0.73 4.74
CA GLY A 186 6.24 0.25 4.85
C GLY A 186 6.00 -1.14 4.26
N SER A 187 7.07 -1.86 3.80
CA SER A 187 6.97 -3.26 3.39
C SER A 187 7.02 -4.22 4.59
N THR A 188 6.72 -5.50 4.34
CA THR A 188 6.86 -6.59 5.31
C THR A 188 8.28 -7.15 5.37
N SER A 189 9.16 -6.75 4.43
CA SER A 189 10.42 -7.43 4.13
C SER A 189 11.40 -7.47 5.30
N ALA A 190 11.56 -6.36 6.04
CA ALA A 190 12.51 -6.30 7.15
C ALA A 190 12.12 -7.24 8.30
N LYS A 191 10.84 -7.20 8.69
CA LYS A 191 10.30 -8.07 9.73
C LYS A 191 10.43 -9.54 9.33
N ALA A 192 10.02 -9.87 8.12
CA ALA A 192 10.08 -11.23 7.58
C ALA A 192 11.52 -11.77 7.50
N LEU A 193 12.49 -10.93 7.13
CA LEU A 193 13.90 -11.32 7.11
C LEU A 193 14.42 -11.63 8.51
N VAL A 194 14.11 -10.79 9.49
CA VAL A 194 14.49 -11.03 10.89
C VAL A 194 13.90 -12.35 11.40
N GLU A 195 12.62 -12.58 11.17
CA GLU A 195 11.94 -13.82 11.54
C GLU A 195 12.60 -15.05 10.88
N ALA A 196 12.88 -14.98 9.57
CA ALA A 196 13.55 -16.04 8.84
C ALA A 196 14.97 -16.32 9.37
N MET A 197 15.73 -15.28 9.73
CA MET A 197 17.07 -15.42 10.32
C MET A 197 17.03 -16.05 11.74
N ILE A 198 15.99 -15.73 12.51
CA ILE A 198 15.74 -16.34 13.84
C ILE A 198 15.40 -17.83 13.67
N ASP A 199 14.45 -18.14 12.79
CA ASP A 199 13.98 -19.51 12.53
C ASP A 199 15.13 -20.41 11.99
N ALA A 200 16.01 -19.82 11.18
CA ALA A 200 17.23 -20.49 10.70
C ALA A 200 18.35 -20.59 11.75
N GLY A 201 18.18 -19.99 12.94
CA GLY A 201 19.19 -19.97 14.00
C GLY A 201 20.42 -19.10 13.69
N VAL A 202 20.32 -18.18 12.75
CA VAL A 202 21.41 -17.26 12.37
C VAL A 202 21.59 -16.17 13.41
N ILE A 203 20.47 -15.68 13.95
CA ILE A 203 20.44 -14.70 15.04
C ILE A 203 19.59 -15.21 16.20
N PRO A 204 19.88 -14.78 17.46
CA PRO A 204 19.06 -15.17 18.60
C PRO A 204 17.71 -14.45 18.54
N GLY A 205 16.64 -15.16 18.94
CA GLY A 205 15.30 -14.61 19.04
C GLY A 205 14.96 -13.98 20.41
N ASP A 206 15.89 -14.00 21.37
CA ASP A 206 15.62 -13.61 22.77
C ASP A 206 15.12 -12.17 22.94
N ASN A 207 15.52 -11.26 22.06
CA ASN A 207 15.16 -9.84 22.08
C ASN A 207 14.13 -9.48 21.00
N TYR A 208 13.60 -10.45 20.27
CA TYR A 208 12.63 -10.20 19.22
C TYR A 208 11.21 -10.27 19.75
N ASP A 209 10.45 -9.21 19.52
CA ASP A 209 9.01 -9.13 19.74
C ASP A 209 8.35 -8.68 18.43
N ALA A 210 7.56 -9.56 17.85
CA ALA A 210 6.90 -9.33 16.57
C ALA A 210 5.90 -8.16 16.58
N GLU A 211 5.28 -7.88 17.74
CA GLU A 211 4.33 -6.77 17.89
C GLU A 211 5.04 -5.43 18.14
N ALA A 212 6.23 -5.48 18.75
CA ALA A 212 7.04 -4.31 19.07
C ALA A 212 8.18 -4.06 18.06
N PHE A 213 8.29 -4.84 16.97
CA PHE A 213 9.36 -4.70 15.99
C PHE A 213 9.37 -3.32 15.36
N GLN A 214 10.51 -2.64 15.45
CA GLN A 214 10.76 -1.34 14.84
C GLN A 214 12.05 -1.40 14.01
N ILE A 215 11.91 -1.28 12.71
CA ILE A 215 13.02 -1.37 11.77
C ILE A 215 14.14 -0.35 12.06
N ASP A 216 13.78 0.88 12.47
CA ASP A 216 14.72 1.97 12.72
C ASP A 216 15.64 1.74 13.94
N THR A 217 15.20 0.89 14.85
CA THR A 217 15.95 0.57 16.08
C THR A 217 16.52 -0.85 16.08
N TRP A 218 16.23 -1.65 15.06
CA TRP A 218 16.74 -3.01 14.96
C TRP A 218 18.21 -3.03 14.55
N THR A 219 19.04 -3.76 15.30
CA THR A 219 20.48 -3.89 15.04
C THR A 219 21.04 -5.29 15.25
N ASP A 220 20.21 -6.23 15.70
CA ASP A 220 20.67 -7.59 16.01
C ASP A 220 20.89 -8.39 14.72
N GLY A 221 22.15 -8.65 14.41
CA GLY A 221 22.58 -9.52 13.33
C GLY A 221 22.39 -9.00 11.91
N VAL A 222 21.59 -7.98 11.67
CA VAL A 222 21.40 -7.35 10.36
C VAL A 222 20.99 -5.88 10.53
N LYS A 223 21.44 -5.02 9.62
CA LYS A 223 21.05 -3.61 9.56
C LYS A 223 20.16 -3.36 8.38
N PHE A 224 19.21 -2.46 8.53
CA PHE A 224 18.34 -2.08 7.43
C PHE A 224 18.60 -0.64 6.98
N GLN A 225 18.51 -0.45 5.66
CA GLN A 225 18.40 0.86 5.04
C GLN A 225 17.09 0.92 4.27
N GLN A 226 16.25 1.89 4.60
CA GLN A 226 14.93 2.05 4.02
C GLN A 226 14.95 2.99 2.83
N TYR A 227 14.19 2.65 1.79
CA TYR A 227 14.02 3.45 0.57
C TYR A 227 12.53 3.57 0.25
N ALA A 228 12.16 4.64 -0.44
CA ALA A 228 10.78 4.82 -0.89
C ALA A 228 10.45 3.86 -2.04
N ASP A 229 11.36 3.70 -2.99
CA ASP A 229 11.15 3.00 -4.25
C ASP A 229 12.18 1.88 -4.48
N TYR A 230 11.78 0.85 -5.22
CA TYR A 230 12.63 -0.30 -5.56
C TYR A 230 13.83 0.05 -6.47
N PRO A 231 13.71 0.94 -7.49
CA PRO A 231 14.85 1.37 -8.29
C PRO A 231 16.00 1.95 -7.48
N ASP A 232 15.68 2.70 -6.40
CA ASP A 232 16.67 3.30 -5.51
C ASP A 232 17.44 2.23 -4.74
N ILE A 233 16.75 1.16 -4.27
CA ILE A 233 17.42 0.04 -3.61
C ILE A 233 18.35 -0.68 -4.58
N SER A 234 17.90 -0.91 -5.81
CA SER A 234 18.72 -1.54 -6.85
C SER A 234 19.97 -0.72 -7.19
N THR A 235 19.84 0.60 -7.18
CA THR A 235 20.96 1.54 -7.39
C THR A 235 21.92 1.50 -6.21
N ALA A 236 21.43 1.51 -4.98
CA ALA A 236 22.22 1.41 -3.77
C ALA A 236 22.98 0.07 -3.69
N LEU A 237 22.35 -1.04 -4.11
CA LEU A 237 23.00 -2.34 -4.22
C LEU A 237 24.16 -2.29 -5.23
N ALA A 238 23.95 -1.74 -6.42
CA ALA A 238 24.98 -1.59 -7.43
C ALA A 238 26.14 -0.69 -6.97
N ALA A 239 25.86 0.32 -6.15
CA ALA A 239 26.86 1.24 -5.57
C ALA A 239 27.59 0.64 -4.37
N GLY A 240 27.14 -0.48 -3.81
CA GLY A 240 27.68 -1.09 -2.58
C GLY A 240 27.31 -0.29 -1.33
N GLU A 241 26.27 0.54 -1.37
CA GLU A 241 25.72 1.23 -0.20
C GLU A 241 24.93 0.30 0.70
N VAL A 242 24.33 -0.74 0.10
CA VAL A 242 23.75 -1.90 0.77
C VAL A 242 24.38 -3.17 0.24
N ASP A 243 24.47 -4.22 1.07
CA ASP A 243 25.03 -5.53 0.70
C ASP A 243 24.00 -6.41 -0.02
N ALA A 244 22.70 -6.15 0.21
CA ALA A 244 21.61 -6.99 -0.26
C ALA A 244 20.32 -6.19 -0.43
N PHE A 245 19.42 -6.67 -1.31
CA PHE A 245 18.09 -6.12 -1.54
C PHE A 245 17.03 -7.19 -1.21
N CYS A 246 16.23 -6.95 -0.18
CA CYS A 246 15.22 -7.89 0.31
C CYS A 246 13.81 -7.38 0.01
N VAL A 247 13.06 -8.15 -0.79
CA VAL A 247 11.63 -7.94 -1.09
C VAL A 247 11.05 -9.22 -1.74
N ASP A 248 9.78 -9.19 -2.10
CA ASP A 248 9.08 -10.27 -2.78
C ASP A 248 9.78 -10.63 -4.10
N LYS A 249 9.86 -11.92 -4.38
CA LYS A 249 10.66 -12.46 -5.49
C LYS A 249 10.19 -11.96 -6.86
N SER A 250 8.89 -11.84 -7.05
CA SER A 250 8.33 -11.29 -8.30
C SER A 250 8.75 -9.84 -8.53
N ILE A 251 8.82 -9.02 -7.46
CA ILE A 251 9.29 -7.64 -7.52
C ILE A 251 10.78 -7.58 -7.87
N LEU A 252 11.59 -8.50 -7.34
CA LEU A 252 13.02 -8.57 -7.63
C LEU A 252 13.33 -8.98 -9.08
N ALA A 253 12.39 -9.60 -9.80
CA ALA A 253 12.64 -10.23 -11.10
C ALA A 253 13.24 -9.24 -12.11
N ILE A 254 12.74 -8.00 -12.19
CA ILE A 254 13.27 -6.95 -13.09
C ILE A 254 14.68 -6.47 -12.69
N TYR A 255 15.05 -6.60 -11.41
CA TYR A 255 16.35 -6.16 -10.87
C TYR A 255 17.41 -7.27 -10.89
N LYS A 256 17.00 -8.52 -11.16
CA LYS A 256 17.90 -9.64 -11.33
C LYS A 256 18.52 -9.64 -12.73
N THR A 257 19.49 -8.77 -12.91
CA THR A 257 20.30 -8.67 -14.13
C THR A 257 21.52 -9.59 -14.09
N ASP A 258 22.30 -9.63 -15.18
CA ASP A 258 23.60 -10.30 -15.18
C ASP A 258 24.50 -9.72 -14.09
N GLY A 259 25.17 -10.58 -13.34
CA GLY A 259 26.01 -10.19 -12.21
C GLY A 259 25.31 -10.18 -10.86
N ARG A 260 24.04 -10.61 -10.80
CA ARG A 260 23.24 -10.73 -9.58
C ARG A 260 22.58 -12.08 -9.44
N HIS A 261 22.43 -12.55 -8.22
CA HIS A 261 21.70 -13.79 -7.92
C HIS A 261 20.81 -13.62 -6.67
N TYR A 262 19.84 -14.51 -6.54
CA TYR A 262 19.10 -14.68 -5.30
C TYR A 262 19.89 -15.56 -4.34
N ILE A 263 19.70 -15.35 -3.03
CA ILE A 263 20.12 -16.34 -2.05
C ILE A 263 19.32 -17.64 -2.23
N ASP A 264 19.77 -18.73 -1.61
CA ASP A 264 19.15 -20.05 -1.78
C ASP A 264 17.74 -20.13 -1.18
N GLU A 265 17.45 -19.31 -0.15
CA GLU A 265 16.18 -19.34 0.56
C GLU A 265 15.16 -18.36 -0.01
N SER A 266 13.89 -18.79 0.05
CA SER A 266 12.70 -17.94 -0.02
C SER A 266 11.87 -18.19 1.22
N PHE A 267 11.30 -17.14 1.79
CA PHE A 267 10.62 -17.20 3.08
C PHE A 267 9.38 -16.29 3.12
N SER A 268 8.57 -16.45 4.15
CA SER A 268 7.41 -15.62 4.44
C SER A 268 6.49 -15.43 3.22
N PRO A 269 5.55 -16.35 2.96
CA PRO A 269 4.57 -16.19 1.88
C PRO A 269 3.87 -14.82 1.94
N GLN A 270 3.72 -14.19 0.79
CA GLN A 270 3.12 -12.86 0.63
C GLN A 270 1.82 -12.99 -0.17
N GLU A 271 0.70 -13.01 0.52
CA GLU A 271 -0.62 -13.06 -0.08
C GLU A 271 -1.09 -11.64 -0.43
N TYR A 272 -1.26 -11.35 -1.73
CA TYR A 272 -1.71 -10.03 -2.20
C TYR A 272 -3.22 -9.99 -2.32
N GLY A 273 -3.84 -8.97 -1.71
CA GLY A 273 -5.27 -8.69 -1.80
C GLY A 273 -5.55 -7.26 -2.24
N VAL A 274 -6.74 -7.05 -2.77
CA VAL A 274 -7.28 -5.71 -3.00
C VAL A 274 -7.64 -5.11 -1.67
N ALA A 275 -7.03 -3.97 -1.33
CA ALA A 275 -7.35 -3.27 -0.09
C ALA A 275 -8.33 -2.12 -0.32
N THR A 276 -9.25 -1.95 0.61
CA THR A 276 -10.24 -0.87 0.65
C THR A 276 -10.30 -0.26 2.05
N LYS A 277 -10.84 0.95 2.15
CA LYS A 277 -11.06 1.58 3.46
C LYS A 277 -11.94 0.67 4.33
N LYS A 278 -11.58 0.57 5.60
CA LYS A 278 -12.30 -0.29 6.56
C LYS A 278 -13.79 0.01 6.61
N GLY A 279 -14.60 -1.04 6.36
CA GLY A 279 -16.06 -0.94 6.36
C GLY A 279 -16.65 -0.19 5.16
N ALA A 280 -15.88 0.04 4.11
CA ALA A 280 -16.39 0.67 2.89
C ALA A 280 -17.39 -0.26 2.17
N PRO A 281 -18.52 0.25 1.66
CA PRO A 281 -19.51 -0.58 0.94
C PRO A 281 -18.94 -1.34 -0.26
N ILE A 282 -17.92 -0.77 -0.93
CA ILE A 282 -17.25 -1.39 -2.07
C ILE A 282 -16.47 -2.66 -1.70
N SER A 283 -16.07 -2.82 -0.42
CA SER A 283 -15.26 -3.97 0.04
C SER A 283 -15.93 -5.31 -0.24
N ALA A 284 -17.22 -5.42 0.09
CA ALA A 284 -17.98 -6.65 -0.11
C ALA A 284 -18.18 -7.01 -1.60
N GLU A 285 -18.36 -6.00 -2.44
CA GLU A 285 -18.52 -6.23 -3.88
C GLU A 285 -17.18 -6.65 -4.52
N ILE A 286 -16.06 -6.02 -4.12
CA ILE A 286 -14.72 -6.42 -4.58
C ILE A 286 -14.42 -7.86 -4.14
N GLU A 287 -14.68 -8.20 -2.87
CA GLU A 287 -14.49 -9.56 -2.36
C GLU A 287 -15.25 -10.60 -3.19
N LYS A 288 -16.52 -10.32 -3.49
CA LYS A 288 -17.37 -11.19 -4.31
C LYS A 288 -16.81 -11.37 -5.72
N LEU A 289 -16.33 -10.30 -6.35
CA LEU A 289 -15.77 -10.34 -7.70
C LEU A 289 -14.44 -11.10 -7.72
N ILE A 290 -13.52 -10.81 -6.82
CA ILE A 290 -12.21 -11.49 -6.74
C ILE A 290 -12.41 -12.99 -6.47
N THR A 291 -13.29 -13.36 -5.53
CA THR A 291 -13.62 -14.77 -5.25
C THR A 291 -14.21 -15.45 -6.50
N GLY A 292 -15.14 -14.80 -7.20
CA GLY A 292 -15.71 -15.33 -8.43
C GLY A 292 -14.66 -15.55 -9.53
N TRP A 293 -13.73 -14.61 -9.71
CA TRP A 293 -12.65 -14.70 -10.70
C TRP A 293 -11.56 -15.73 -10.33
N LEU A 294 -11.40 -16.03 -9.06
CA LEU A 294 -10.58 -17.16 -8.61
C LEU A 294 -11.25 -18.49 -8.93
N ASP A 295 -12.55 -18.61 -8.63
CA ASP A 295 -13.33 -19.83 -8.82
C ASP A 295 -13.49 -20.22 -10.30
N ASP A 296 -13.61 -19.24 -11.20
CA ASP A 296 -13.79 -19.47 -12.63
C ASP A 296 -12.48 -19.54 -13.44
N GLY A 297 -11.32 -19.32 -12.78
CA GLY A 297 -9.99 -19.37 -13.40
C GLY A 297 -9.60 -18.09 -14.15
N THR A 298 -10.34 -17.01 -14.02
CA THR A 298 -9.99 -15.71 -14.63
C THR A 298 -8.67 -15.19 -14.09
N ILE A 299 -8.44 -15.26 -12.76
CA ILE A 299 -7.17 -14.86 -12.12
C ILE A 299 -6.00 -15.73 -12.62
N ASP A 300 -6.18 -17.05 -12.73
CA ASP A 300 -5.17 -17.96 -13.30
C ASP A 300 -4.81 -17.57 -14.74
N GLY A 301 -5.80 -17.16 -15.51
CA GLY A 301 -5.62 -16.65 -16.87
C GLY A 301 -4.74 -15.39 -16.90
N LEU A 302 -4.93 -14.47 -15.95
CA LEU A 302 -4.11 -13.26 -15.81
C LEU A 302 -2.68 -13.58 -15.36
N ILE A 303 -2.50 -14.50 -14.41
CA ILE A 303 -1.19 -15.01 -13.98
C ILE A 303 -0.42 -15.55 -15.19
N GLY A 304 -1.09 -16.37 -16.02
CA GLY A 304 -0.51 -16.90 -17.25
C GLY A 304 -0.21 -15.82 -18.29
N LYS A 305 -1.09 -14.83 -18.49
CA LYS A 305 -0.90 -13.69 -19.41
C LYS A 305 0.36 -12.90 -19.07
N TRP A 306 0.62 -12.68 -17.80
CA TRP A 306 1.72 -11.86 -17.30
C TRP A 306 2.98 -12.67 -16.91
N ASN A 307 3.01 -13.99 -17.15
CA ASN A 307 4.12 -14.91 -16.84
C ASN A 307 4.54 -14.87 -15.36
N LEU A 308 3.58 -14.82 -14.46
CA LEU A 308 3.79 -14.75 -13.00
C LEU A 308 3.74 -16.12 -12.31
N GLY A 309 3.63 -17.21 -13.06
CA GLY A 309 3.56 -18.60 -12.58
C GLY A 309 4.91 -19.29 -12.45
#